data_8727151be6ba3f32e63b19470a765baf
#
_entry.id   8727151be6ba3f32e63b19470a765baf
#
_cell.length_a   1.000
_cell.length_b   1.000
_cell.length_c   1.000
_cell.angle_alpha   90.00
_cell.angle_beta   90.00
_cell.angle_gamma   90.00
#
_symmetry.space_group_name_H-M   'P 1'
#
loop_
_entity.id
_entity.type
_entity.pdbx_description
1 polymer ?
#
loop_
_entity_poly.entity_id
_entity_poly.type
_entity_poly.pdbx_seq_one_letter_code
_entity_poly.pdbx_strand_id
1 'polypeptide(L)'
;MTVRAAGVCALAAVLALGACGTTFVDETVATPDTSPTATTTTLVPVEPDAPLDDVLGEIETLMFDLDQKIVDNDGQTETLDRIDELWSVAEPRIRAGDPNDVYNFDQAIQLARTGVERRRPADASKGYKIMRTVIDAYEA
;
A
#
# COMPACT_ATOMS: atom_id res chain seq x y z
N MET A 1 43.57 -24.04 36.25
CA MET A 1 44.16 -22.70 36.13
C MET A 1 43.04 -21.80 35.62
N THR A 2 42.30 -21.17 36.56
CA THR A 2 42.40 -19.78 37.04
C THR A 2 42.44 -18.79 35.88
N VAL A 3 41.52 -17.80 35.72
CA VAL A 3 41.07 -16.68 36.57
C VAL A 3 39.87 -16.04 35.91
N ARG A 4 38.72 -15.87 36.49
CA ARG A 4 37.96 -14.76 37.02
C ARG A 4 38.28 -13.37 36.42
N ALA A 5 37.27 -12.70 35.89
CA ALA A 5 37.06 -11.28 36.14
C ALA A 5 35.58 -10.91 35.92
N ALA A 6 34.95 -10.51 36.99
CA ALA A 6 33.65 -9.86 37.03
C ALA A 6 33.82 -8.37 36.66
N GLY A 7 32.88 -7.82 35.94
CA GLY A 7 32.78 -6.38 35.65
C GLY A 7 31.33 -5.95 35.75
N VAL A 8 30.92 -5.55 36.95
CA VAL A 8 29.69 -4.82 37.26
C VAL A 8 29.91 -3.35 36.90
N CYS A 9 29.09 -2.76 36.02
CA CYS A 9 28.90 -1.32 35.96
C CYS A 9 27.40 -1.02 35.89
N ALA A 10 26.91 -0.65 37.03
CA ALA A 10 25.66 0.10 37.22
C ALA A 10 25.94 1.58 36.95
N LEU A 11 24.98 2.29 36.38
CA LEU A 11 24.75 3.73 36.51
C LEU A 11 23.73 4.12 35.40
N ALA A 12 22.70 4.68 35.66
CA ALA A 12 22.06 5.72 36.40
C ALA A 12 20.90 6.23 35.49
N ALA A 13 19.74 6.20 36.08
CA ALA A 13 18.53 6.81 35.59
C ALA A 13 18.68 8.34 35.57
N VAL A 14 18.27 8.98 34.45
CA VAL A 14 17.95 10.40 34.44
C VAL A 14 16.51 10.55 33.96
N LEU A 15 15.63 10.78 34.91
CA LEU A 15 14.29 11.30 34.75
C LEU A 15 14.39 12.80 34.45
N ALA A 16 14.05 13.22 33.21
CA ALA A 16 13.77 14.59 32.90
C ALA A 16 12.25 14.78 32.76
N LEU A 17 11.65 15.29 33.83
CA LEU A 17 10.31 15.87 33.82
C LEU A 17 10.40 17.23 33.08
N GLY A 18 9.81 17.35 31.92
CA GLY A 18 9.66 18.58 31.15
C GLY A 18 8.20 18.99 31.06
N ALA A 19 7.82 19.89 31.92
CA ALA A 19 6.83 20.96 31.84
C ALA A 19 5.62 20.80 30.92
N CYS A 20 4.44 20.65 31.53
CA CYS A 20 3.15 21.04 30.97
C CYS A 20 3.12 22.55 30.68
N GLY A 21 3.19 22.90 29.40
CA GLY A 21 2.79 24.24 28.95
C GLY A 21 1.30 24.25 28.67
N THR A 22 0.50 24.83 29.56
CA THR A 22 -0.90 25.16 29.30
C THR A 22 -0.92 26.37 28.38
N THR A 23 -1.16 26.13 27.09
CA THR A 23 -1.47 27.20 26.14
C THR A 23 -2.95 27.56 26.29
N PHE A 24 -3.21 28.74 26.84
CA PHE A 24 -4.53 29.35 26.80
C PHE A 24 -4.85 29.65 25.33
N VAL A 25 -5.86 29.03 24.78
CA VAL A 25 -6.41 29.35 23.48
C VAL A 25 -7.54 30.37 23.74
N ASP A 26 -7.34 31.57 23.25
CA ASP A 26 -8.36 32.61 23.25
C ASP A 26 -9.46 32.24 22.27
N GLU A 27 -10.65 31.91 22.78
CA GLU A 27 -11.84 31.56 21.99
C GLU A 27 -12.47 32.87 21.44
N THR A 28 -11.92 33.41 20.36
CA THR A 28 -12.71 34.35 19.51
C THR A 28 -12.05 34.56 18.14
N VAL A 29 -11.92 33.51 17.35
CA VAL A 29 -11.85 33.67 15.91
C VAL A 29 -12.75 32.58 15.29
N ALA A 30 -13.88 33.03 14.75
CA ALA A 30 -14.71 32.21 13.90
C ALA A 30 -13.89 31.78 12.68
N THR A 31 -13.34 30.57 12.73
CA THR A 31 -12.79 29.91 11.56
C THR A 31 -13.93 29.53 10.64
N PRO A 32 -13.90 29.90 9.34
CA PRO A 32 -14.83 29.35 8.39
C PRO A 32 -14.63 27.84 8.38
N ASP A 33 -15.72 27.14 8.57
CA ASP A 33 -15.82 25.68 8.54
C ASP A 33 -15.47 25.21 7.12
N THR A 34 -14.17 25.06 6.86
CA THR A 34 -13.70 24.37 5.65
C THR A 34 -13.65 22.89 6.01
N SER A 35 -14.83 22.27 6.12
CA SER A 35 -14.94 20.83 6.03
C SER A 35 -14.21 20.40 4.75
N PRO A 36 -13.18 19.55 4.82
CA PRO A 36 -12.66 18.95 3.62
C PRO A 36 -13.83 18.19 2.97
N THR A 37 -14.29 18.69 1.83
CA THR A 37 -15.20 17.95 0.99
C THR A 37 -14.46 16.67 0.63
N ALA A 38 -14.81 15.57 1.30
CA ALA A 38 -14.38 14.26 0.88
C ALA A 38 -14.88 14.10 -0.57
N THR A 39 -13.97 14.24 -1.50
CA THR A 39 -14.23 13.90 -2.89
C THR A 39 -14.38 12.39 -2.91
N THR A 40 -15.61 11.92 -2.74
CA THR A 40 -15.95 10.53 -2.98
C THR A 40 -15.73 10.30 -4.46
N THR A 41 -14.54 9.84 -4.82
CA THR A 41 -14.28 9.30 -6.15
C THR A 41 -15.18 8.09 -6.29
N THR A 42 -16.32 8.26 -6.95
CA THR A 42 -17.20 7.14 -7.30
C THR A 42 -16.41 6.29 -8.28
N LEU A 43 -15.83 5.20 -7.82
CA LEU A 43 -15.21 4.20 -8.68
C LEU A 43 -16.28 3.69 -9.63
N VAL A 44 -16.02 3.79 -10.93
CA VAL A 44 -16.87 3.19 -11.95
C VAL A 44 -16.74 1.67 -11.77
N PRO A 45 -17.85 0.95 -11.52
CA PRO A 45 -17.78 -0.51 -11.35
C PRO A 45 -17.11 -1.17 -12.55
N VAL A 46 -16.30 -2.19 -12.28
CA VAL A 46 -15.69 -2.99 -13.35
C VAL A 46 -16.79 -3.83 -14.01
N GLU A 47 -16.94 -3.70 -15.32
CA GLU A 47 -17.86 -4.55 -16.07
C GLU A 47 -17.36 -6.01 -16.03
N PRO A 48 -18.20 -6.98 -15.59
CA PRO A 48 -17.78 -8.38 -15.47
C PRO A 48 -17.34 -9.00 -16.80
N ASP A 49 -17.84 -8.46 -17.92
CA ASP A 49 -17.59 -8.92 -19.27
C ASP A 49 -16.50 -8.07 -20.01
N ALA A 50 -15.86 -7.13 -19.31
CA ALA A 50 -14.78 -6.33 -19.89
C ALA A 50 -13.69 -7.26 -20.48
N PRO A 51 -13.03 -6.91 -21.61
CA PRO A 51 -11.92 -7.69 -22.14
C PRO A 51 -10.86 -7.93 -21.07
N LEU A 52 -10.33 -9.15 -20.96
CA LEU A 52 -9.37 -9.49 -19.89
C LEU A 52 -8.09 -8.66 -20.01
N ASP A 53 -7.64 -8.44 -21.25
CA ASP A 53 -6.45 -7.64 -21.56
C ASP A 53 -6.61 -6.20 -21.08
N ASP A 54 -7.81 -5.61 -21.24
CA ASP A 54 -8.10 -4.26 -20.74
C ASP A 54 -8.06 -4.20 -19.22
N VAL A 55 -8.60 -5.22 -18.55
CA VAL A 55 -8.59 -5.33 -17.07
C VAL A 55 -7.15 -5.47 -16.56
N LEU A 56 -6.34 -6.33 -17.17
CA LEU A 56 -4.93 -6.54 -16.80
C LEU A 56 -4.09 -5.28 -17.08
N GLY A 57 -4.32 -4.61 -18.20
CA GLY A 57 -3.66 -3.35 -18.55
C GLY A 57 -3.99 -2.21 -17.58
N GLU A 58 -5.23 -2.14 -17.07
CA GLU A 58 -5.62 -1.18 -16.02
C GLU A 58 -4.89 -1.51 -14.70
N ILE A 59 -4.83 -2.79 -14.29
CA ILE A 59 -4.07 -3.22 -13.10
C ILE A 59 -2.60 -2.83 -13.23
N GLU A 60 -1.97 -3.11 -14.38
CA GLU A 60 -0.57 -2.73 -14.63
C GLU A 60 -0.36 -1.23 -14.48
N THR A 61 -1.22 -0.42 -15.09
CA THR A 61 -1.17 1.05 -15.01
C THR A 61 -1.29 1.56 -13.58
N LEU A 62 -2.22 1.01 -12.80
CA LEU A 62 -2.41 1.38 -11.40
C LEU A 62 -1.22 1.00 -10.52
N MET A 63 -0.59 -0.15 -10.79
CA MET A 63 0.59 -0.61 -10.06
C MET A 63 1.85 0.18 -10.41
N PHE A 64 1.92 0.78 -11.59
CA PHE A 64 3.07 1.57 -12.05
C PHE A 64 3.35 2.77 -11.13
N ASP A 65 2.31 3.51 -10.72
CA ASP A 65 2.43 4.73 -9.92
C ASP A 65 2.28 4.46 -8.41
N LEU A 66 2.00 3.23 -8.00
CA LEU A 66 1.64 2.91 -6.62
C LEU A 66 2.78 3.17 -5.63
N ASP A 67 4.02 2.91 -6.02
CA ASP A 67 5.18 3.17 -5.17
C ASP A 67 5.36 4.67 -4.88
N GLN A 68 5.15 5.53 -5.87
CA GLN A 68 5.18 6.98 -5.69
C GLN A 68 4.05 7.47 -4.79
N LYS A 69 2.83 6.96 -4.98
CA LYS A 69 1.68 7.27 -4.11
C LYS A 69 1.93 6.88 -2.65
N ILE A 70 2.62 5.77 -2.40
CA ILE A 70 3.04 5.36 -1.05
C ILE A 70 4.04 6.36 -0.46
N VAL A 71 5.00 6.86 -1.24
CA VAL A 71 5.97 7.88 -0.81
C VAL A 71 5.26 9.17 -0.45
N ASP A 72 4.35 9.62 -1.31
CA ASP A 72 3.62 10.88 -1.16
C ASP A 72 2.51 10.78 -0.09
N ASN A 73 2.16 9.55 0.30
CA ASN A 73 1.05 9.21 1.20
C ASN A 73 -0.29 9.78 0.70
N ASP A 74 -0.51 9.67 -0.60
CA ASP A 74 -1.69 10.20 -1.29
C ASP A 74 -2.23 9.22 -2.32
N GLY A 75 -3.50 8.83 -2.18
CA GLY A 75 -4.23 7.99 -3.12
C GLY A 75 -3.79 6.52 -3.19
N GLN A 76 -2.86 6.05 -2.34
CA GLN A 76 -2.36 4.67 -2.39
C GLN A 76 -3.42 3.64 -1.99
N THR A 77 -4.31 3.99 -1.05
CA THR A 77 -5.37 3.08 -0.59
C THR A 77 -6.44 2.91 -1.66
N GLU A 78 -6.90 4.03 -2.21
CA GLU A 78 -7.90 4.04 -3.28
C GLU A 78 -7.39 3.32 -4.54
N THR A 79 -6.10 3.47 -4.84
CA THR A 79 -5.47 2.75 -5.95
C THR A 79 -5.43 1.24 -5.68
N LEU A 80 -5.10 0.82 -4.46
CA LEU A 80 -5.10 -0.59 -4.09
C LEU A 80 -6.51 -1.18 -4.12
N ASP A 81 -7.50 -0.47 -3.59
CA ASP A 81 -8.91 -0.90 -3.63
C ASP A 81 -9.38 -1.12 -5.07
N ARG A 82 -8.97 -0.24 -6.00
CA ARG A 82 -9.28 -0.42 -7.42
C ARG A 82 -8.57 -1.62 -8.03
N ILE A 83 -7.30 -1.85 -7.69
CA ILE A 83 -6.57 -3.06 -8.11
C ILE A 83 -7.28 -4.32 -7.62
N ASP A 84 -7.73 -4.34 -6.37
CA ASP A 84 -8.43 -5.48 -5.78
C ASP A 84 -9.80 -5.74 -6.44
N GLU A 85 -10.52 -4.68 -6.81
CA GLU A 85 -11.77 -4.79 -7.57
C GLU A 85 -11.53 -5.41 -8.94
N LEU A 86 -10.56 -4.89 -9.70
CA LEU A 86 -10.18 -5.43 -11.02
C LEU A 86 -9.71 -6.88 -10.93
N TRP A 87 -8.91 -7.19 -9.93
CA TRP A 87 -8.43 -8.56 -9.70
C TRP A 87 -9.56 -9.53 -9.41
N SER A 88 -10.58 -9.11 -8.67
CA SER A 88 -11.75 -9.95 -8.39
C SER A 88 -12.49 -10.39 -9.66
N VAL A 89 -12.42 -9.59 -10.74
CA VAL A 89 -12.98 -9.91 -12.06
C VAL A 89 -12.02 -10.75 -12.90
N ALA A 90 -10.72 -10.47 -12.85
CA ALA A 90 -9.70 -11.16 -13.65
C ALA A 90 -9.38 -12.58 -13.15
N GLU A 91 -9.21 -12.76 -11.84
CA GLU A 91 -8.78 -14.02 -11.22
C GLU A 91 -9.59 -15.24 -11.66
N PRO A 92 -10.94 -15.26 -11.57
CA PRO A 92 -11.73 -16.43 -11.95
C PRO A 92 -11.58 -16.78 -13.43
N ARG A 93 -11.33 -15.80 -14.29
CA ARG A 93 -11.16 -15.99 -15.74
C ARG A 93 -9.79 -16.58 -16.06
N ILE A 94 -8.72 -16.10 -15.42
CA ILE A 94 -7.37 -16.65 -15.52
C ILE A 94 -7.37 -18.07 -14.98
N ARG A 95 -7.99 -18.31 -13.83
CA ARG A 95 -8.11 -19.64 -13.20
C ARG A 95 -8.84 -20.65 -14.09
N ALA A 96 -9.80 -20.21 -14.90
CA ALA A 96 -10.51 -21.06 -15.84
C ALA A 96 -9.65 -21.48 -17.03
N GLY A 97 -8.62 -20.70 -17.40
CA GLY A 97 -7.61 -21.04 -18.40
C GLY A 97 -6.55 -21.98 -17.83
N ASP A 98 -5.65 -21.46 -17.00
CA ASP A 98 -4.65 -22.26 -16.26
C ASP A 98 -4.59 -21.80 -14.79
N PRO A 99 -4.92 -22.67 -13.82
CA PRO A 99 -4.83 -22.33 -12.40
C PRO A 99 -3.41 -21.96 -11.92
N ASN A 100 -2.35 -22.40 -12.63
CA ASN A 100 -0.98 -22.08 -12.24
C ASN A 100 -0.63 -20.61 -12.50
N ASP A 101 -1.26 -19.98 -13.49
CA ASP A 101 -1.02 -18.57 -13.82
C ASP A 101 -1.48 -17.65 -12.69
N VAL A 102 -2.58 -18.00 -12.01
CA VAL A 102 -3.11 -17.23 -10.87
C VAL A 102 -2.05 -16.99 -9.78
N TYR A 103 -1.20 -17.99 -9.51
CA TYR A 103 -0.19 -17.86 -8.46
C TYR A 103 0.79 -16.71 -8.70
N ASN A 104 1.21 -16.52 -9.95
CA ASN A 104 2.16 -15.47 -10.31
C ASN A 104 1.53 -14.08 -10.22
N PHE A 105 0.28 -13.93 -10.67
CA PHE A 105 -0.49 -12.71 -10.53
C PHE A 105 -0.76 -12.38 -9.05
N ASP A 106 -1.20 -13.36 -8.26
CA ASP A 106 -1.42 -13.21 -6.82
C ASP A 106 -0.16 -12.72 -6.09
N GLN A 107 1.01 -13.25 -6.44
CA GLN A 107 2.27 -12.81 -5.85
C GLN A 107 2.53 -11.31 -6.10
N ALA A 108 2.26 -10.83 -7.30
CA ALA A 108 2.42 -9.43 -7.65
C ALA A 108 1.47 -8.53 -6.84
N ILE A 109 0.20 -8.92 -6.74
CA ILE A 109 -0.83 -8.19 -5.98
C ILE A 109 -0.55 -8.19 -4.47
N GLN A 110 -0.11 -9.32 -3.91
CA GLN A 110 0.28 -9.39 -2.50
C GLN A 110 1.46 -8.44 -2.16
N LEU A 111 2.38 -8.24 -3.08
CA LEU A 111 3.46 -7.27 -2.90
C LEU A 111 2.92 -5.84 -2.94
N ALA A 112 1.98 -5.52 -3.80
CA ALA A 112 1.30 -4.22 -3.82
C ALA A 112 0.59 -3.95 -2.49
N ARG A 113 -0.21 -4.90 -1.98
CA ARG A 113 -0.88 -4.82 -0.67
C ARG A 113 0.11 -4.60 0.47
N THR A 114 1.17 -5.42 0.51
CA THR A 114 2.23 -5.28 1.52
C THR A 114 2.91 -3.91 1.46
N GLY A 115 3.13 -3.39 0.24
CA GLY A 115 3.68 -2.07 0.00
C GLY A 115 2.83 -0.97 0.64
N VAL A 116 1.52 -0.99 0.40
CA VAL A 116 0.57 -0.01 0.95
C VAL A 116 0.42 -0.17 2.47
N GLU A 117 0.11 -1.38 2.96
CA GLU A 117 -0.13 -1.64 4.38
C GLU A 117 1.06 -1.30 5.27
N ARG A 118 2.27 -1.60 4.80
CA ARG A 118 3.51 -1.40 5.56
C ARG A 118 4.27 -0.13 5.16
N ARG A 119 3.71 0.68 4.27
CA ARG A 119 4.36 1.87 3.71
C ARG A 119 5.75 1.55 3.16
N ARG A 120 5.84 0.53 2.32
CA ARG A 120 7.06 0.03 1.70
C ARG A 120 7.00 0.16 0.18
N PRO A 121 7.36 1.31 -0.39
CA PRO A 121 7.28 1.56 -1.83
C PRO A 121 8.08 0.55 -2.65
N ALA A 122 9.20 0.04 -2.11
CA ALA A 122 10.01 -0.98 -2.77
C ALA A 122 9.27 -2.30 -3.01
N ASP A 123 8.33 -2.68 -2.13
CA ASP A 123 7.51 -3.89 -2.31
C ASP A 123 6.49 -3.66 -3.44
N ALA A 124 5.85 -2.49 -3.50
CA ALA A 124 4.95 -2.11 -4.58
C ALA A 124 5.68 -2.08 -5.95
N SER A 125 6.85 -1.44 -6.01
CA SER A 125 7.68 -1.42 -7.23
C SER A 125 8.12 -2.83 -7.67
N LYS A 126 8.39 -3.74 -6.73
CA LYS A 126 8.68 -5.14 -7.04
C LYS A 126 7.43 -5.86 -7.57
N GLY A 127 6.27 -5.63 -6.96
CA GLY A 127 4.99 -6.16 -7.40
C GLY A 127 4.69 -5.77 -8.84
N TYR A 128 4.84 -4.49 -9.18
CA TYR A 128 4.69 -4.00 -10.55
C TYR A 128 5.57 -4.74 -11.57
N LYS A 129 6.86 -4.93 -11.24
CA LYS A 129 7.79 -5.63 -12.15
C LYS A 129 7.39 -7.08 -12.40
N ILE A 130 6.89 -7.76 -11.36
CA ILE A 130 6.38 -9.13 -11.49
C ILE A 130 5.11 -9.11 -12.34
N MET A 131 4.15 -8.21 -12.05
CA MET A 131 2.89 -8.09 -12.79
C MET A 131 3.15 -7.96 -14.28
N ARG A 132 3.99 -7.00 -14.68
CA ARG A 132 4.36 -6.80 -16.07
C ARG A 132 4.94 -8.06 -16.73
N THR A 133 5.88 -8.74 -16.04
CA THR A 133 6.49 -9.97 -16.58
C THR A 133 5.45 -11.08 -16.76
N VAL A 134 4.49 -11.17 -15.84
CA VAL A 134 3.43 -12.19 -15.91
C VAL A 134 2.43 -11.88 -17.02
N ILE A 135 2.05 -10.62 -17.21
CA ILE A 135 1.19 -10.19 -18.33
C ILE A 135 1.88 -10.50 -19.66
N ASP A 136 3.13 -10.07 -19.83
CA ASP A 136 3.93 -10.34 -21.05
C ASP A 136 3.99 -11.84 -21.38
N ALA A 137 4.07 -12.71 -20.37
CA ALA A 137 4.11 -14.17 -20.54
C ALA A 137 2.73 -14.78 -20.80
N TYR A 138 1.67 -14.17 -20.28
CA TYR A 138 0.29 -14.64 -20.43
C TYR A 138 -0.28 -14.35 -21.82
N GLU A 139 0.15 -13.23 -22.43
CA GLU A 139 -0.27 -12.79 -23.77
C GLU A 139 0.55 -13.43 -24.91
N ALA A 140 1.65 -14.14 -24.62
CA ALA A 140 2.58 -14.72 -25.61
C ALA A 140 2.07 -16.06 -26.20
#